data_7a005fb4e943b89ff455d6ce1cc60cfc
#
_entry.id   7a005fb4e943b89ff455d6ce1cc60cfc
#
_cell.length_a   1.000
_cell.length_b   1.000
_cell.length_c   1.000
_cell.angle_alpha   90.00
_cell.angle_beta   90.00
_cell.angle_gamma   90.00
#
_symmetry.space_group_name_H-M   'P 1'
#
loop_
_entity.id
_entity.type
_entity.pdbx_description
1 polymer ?
#
loop_
_entity_poly.entity_id
_entity_poly.type
_entity_poly.pdbx_seq_one_letter_code
_entity_poly.pdbx_strand_id
1 'polypeptide(L)'
;MALPMPRPTHRHGSSNLTFRKRIPADLRGRVTGQSVLIHFPAHGHEPECTVAATLGASEVTFSLRTRDPQTAKARTGIAEDHLQRLFVSLRTGPTRLSQKQAVALAGAWYRDFVARLEDNPGKSLVFEKLQQAVGERLDDSSALRAEMAPFVDDLLSARALVVDDDSRELLATAMRGAIRDAAGTLLRRAEGDYGPDAVVQRFPSEAALPRPEIGGAAKTPSTGKGVTLTGLAEAWGRERQPRAKTLEEHLRVVKAFVAFVKHDDATAITPEDVVGWKDALVAEGRLAAKTINAKYLTPLGTVLNWGKANRKITSNPAQGIRSSGKAPPRTRDRSFTHEEAATILKAALHAYDTPGRNAPEMLAARRWVPWLCAYSGARVSEITQLRGQDFQEVNGVWVFRISPEAGAVKTDKPRMVPVHPDLIRQGLLEFVKERGDGPLFYKEAPSHQKGPAKAHPAKTVAGRLAGWVRDIGVDDPYVQPNHGWRHLFMTLCREHQVAEEARYFIVGHTLRDTGQRYGEASAAALAGELSKLPAFEVEE
;
A
#
# COMPACT_ATOMS: atom_id res chain seq x y z
N MET A 1 17.92 9.29 4.04
CA MET A 1 17.89 7.83 4.25
C MET A 1 16.72 7.50 5.16
N ALA A 2 15.70 6.82 4.65
CA ALA A 2 14.65 6.30 5.49
C ALA A 2 15.25 5.14 6.30
N LEU A 3 15.23 5.24 7.62
CA LEU A 3 15.60 4.13 8.49
C LEU A 3 14.62 2.97 8.21
N PRO A 4 15.12 1.76 8.00
CA PRO A 4 14.24 0.61 7.79
C PRO A 4 13.34 0.43 9.02
N MET A 5 12.05 0.15 8.78
CA MET A 5 11.12 -0.17 9.86
C MET A 5 11.69 -1.33 10.69
N PRO A 6 11.62 -1.25 12.04
CA PRO A 6 12.07 -2.34 12.89
C PRO A 6 11.29 -3.60 12.55
N ARG A 7 12.00 -4.71 12.36
CA ARG A 7 11.39 -6.02 12.14
C ARG A 7 11.43 -6.78 13.45
N PRO A 8 10.34 -7.51 13.81
CA PRO A 8 10.37 -8.41 14.94
C PRO A 8 11.53 -9.40 14.80
N THR A 9 12.31 -9.58 15.86
CA THR A 9 13.47 -10.48 15.89
C THR A 9 13.30 -11.54 16.98
N HIS A 10 13.91 -12.71 16.77
CA HIS A 10 14.02 -13.70 17.84
C HIS A 10 15.23 -13.39 18.71
N ARG A 11 15.04 -13.45 20.03
CA ARG A 11 16.14 -13.40 21.00
C ARG A 11 16.48 -14.83 21.42
N HIS A 12 17.77 -15.14 21.49
CA HIS A 12 18.23 -16.44 21.99
C HIS A 12 17.65 -16.70 23.39
N GLY A 13 16.99 -17.84 23.59
CA GLY A 13 16.34 -18.21 24.86
C GLY A 13 14.92 -17.66 25.07
N SER A 14 14.33 -16.96 24.11
CA SER A 14 12.94 -16.50 24.19
C SER A 14 12.11 -17.05 23.03
N SER A 15 10.94 -17.60 23.37
CA SER A 15 9.96 -18.04 22.37
C SER A 15 9.15 -16.88 21.76
N ASN A 16 9.10 -15.73 22.42
CA ASN A 16 8.37 -14.57 21.96
C ASN A 16 9.22 -13.70 21.04
N LEU A 17 8.56 -13.08 20.06
CA LEU A 17 9.18 -12.09 19.19
C LEU A 17 9.50 -10.80 19.96
N THR A 18 10.59 -10.16 19.61
CA THR A 18 11.17 -9.00 20.30
C THR A 18 11.17 -7.78 19.39
N PHE A 19 10.79 -6.64 19.94
CA PHE A 19 10.95 -5.31 19.34
C PHE A 19 12.33 -4.74 19.65
N ARG A 20 12.96 -4.11 18.67
CA ARG A 20 14.24 -3.43 18.83
C ARG A 20 14.29 -2.15 17.99
N LYS A 21 14.61 -1.03 18.61
CA LYS A 21 14.75 0.26 17.95
C LYS A 21 15.90 1.07 18.54
N ARG A 22 16.70 1.71 17.68
CA ARG A 22 17.76 2.63 18.13
C ARG A 22 17.16 3.94 18.63
N ILE A 23 17.70 4.45 19.73
CA ILE A 23 17.38 5.77 20.25
C ILE A 23 18.12 6.81 19.41
N PRO A 24 17.44 7.88 18.95
CA PRO A 24 18.06 8.97 18.22
C PRO A 24 19.25 9.56 18.98
N ALA A 25 20.31 9.94 18.24
CA ALA A 25 21.56 10.38 18.83
C ALA A 25 21.41 11.61 19.75
N ASP A 26 20.50 12.51 19.40
CA ASP A 26 20.16 13.74 20.12
C ASP A 26 19.43 13.51 21.46
N LEU A 27 18.87 12.30 21.66
CA LEU A 27 18.17 11.93 22.89
C LEU A 27 18.96 10.96 23.78
N ARG A 28 20.07 10.39 23.28
CA ARG A 28 20.92 9.50 24.07
C ARG A 28 21.44 10.19 25.33
N GLY A 29 21.49 9.48 26.42
CA GLY A 29 21.90 10.03 27.74
C GLY A 29 20.77 10.81 28.46
N ARG A 30 19.84 11.43 27.74
CA ARG A 30 18.72 12.17 28.35
C ARG A 30 17.58 11.24 28.78
N VAL A 31 17.41 10.11 28.12
CA VAL A 31 16.30 9.19 28.31
C VAL A 31 16.73 7.84 28.90
N THR A 32 18.00 7.62 29.12
CA THR A 32 18.53 6.35 29.63
C THR A 32 17.94 6.01 31.00
N GLY A 33 17.39 4.81 31.15
CA GLY A 33 16.77 4.34 32.39
C GLY A 33 15.30 4.71 32.54
N GLN A 34 14.74 5.56 31.68
CA GLN A 34 13.32 5.87 31.72
C GLN A 34 12.50 4.65 31.27
N SER A 35 11.40 4.39 31.98
CA SER A 35 10.44 3.34 31.62
C SER A 35 9.26 3.96 30.92
N VAL A 36 8.78 3.31 29.85
CA VAL A 36 7.60 3.70 29.09
C VAL A 36 6.61 2.53 29.03
N LEU A 37 5.32 2.83 29.21
CA LEU A 37 4.25 1.86 29.08
C LEU A 37 3.71 1.89 27.65
N ILE A 38 3.70 0.73 27.00
CA ILE A 38 3.14 0.55 25.67
C ILE A 38 1.98 -0.43 25.78
N HIS A 39 0.78 0.05 25.46
CA HIS A 39 -0.43 -0.77 25.46
C HIS A 39 -0.64 -1.37 24.07
N PHE A 40 -0.84 -2.68 24.03
CA PHE A 40 -1.20 -3.43 22.83
C PHE A 40 -2.64 -3.92 22.95
N PRO A 41 -3.56 -3.45 22.10
CA PRO A 41 -4.93 -3.96 22.07
C PRO A 41 -4.97 -5.43 21.66
N ALA A 42 -6.07 -6.11 21.95
CA ALA A 42 -6.32 -7.47 21.50
C ALA A 42 -6.20 -7.58 19.99
N HIS A 43 -5.54 -8.62 19.49
CA HIS A 43 -5.33 -8.84 18.06
C HIS A 43 -5.36 -10.33 17.73
N GLY A 44 -6.27 -10.76 16.85
CA GLY A 44 -6.49 -12.18 16.55
C GLY A 44 -6.92 -12.96 17.79
N HIS A 45 -6.16 -13.97 18.18
CA HIS A 45 -6.39 -14.76 19.39
C HIS A 45 -5.60 -14.29 20.62
N GLU A 46 -4.79 -13.27 20.47
CA GLU A 46 -3.95 -12.74 21.56
C GLU A 46 -4.71 -11.64 22.32
N PRO A 47 -4.80 -11.73 23.65
CA PRO A 47 -5.44 -10.72 24.47
C PRO A 47 -4.65 -9.40 24.43
N GLU A 48 -5.30 -8.33 24.88
CA GLU A 48 -4.62 -7.07 25.15
C GLU A 48 -3.53 -7.25 26.21
N CYS A 49 -2.46 -6.47 26.09
CA CYS A 49 -1.42 -6.47 27.11
C CYS A 49 -0.69 -5.11 27.14
N THR A 50 -0.16 -4.76 28.32
CA THR A 50 0.72 -3.61 28.49
C THR A 50 2.13 -4.08 28.77
N VAL A 51 3.11 -3.47 28.11
CA VAL A 51 4.53 -3.78 28.27
C VAL A 51 5.27 -2.53 28.76
N ALA A 52 5.98 -2.66 29.89
CA ALA A 52 6.93 -1.67 30.33
C ALA A 52 8.25 -1.87 29.57
N ALA A 53 8.66 -0.84 28.83
CA ALA A 53 9.91 -0.83 28.08
C ALA A 53 10.89 0.18 28.69
N THR A 54 12.08 -0.27 29.05
CA THR A 54 13.14 0.61 29.55
C THR A 54 13.96 1.13 28.37
N LEU A 55 14.14 2.44 28.30
CA LEU A 55 15.00 3.09 27.32
C LEU A 55 16.48 2.90 27.73
N GLY A 56 17.22 2.12 26.94
CA GLY A 56 18.65 1.88 27.15
C GLY A 56 19.52 3.07 26.71
N ALA A 57 20.82 2.92 26.80
CA ALA A 57 21.76 3.97 26.41
C ALA A 57 21.74 4.28 24.89
N SER A 58 21.52 3.26 24.05
CA SER A 58 21.54 3.40 22.59
C SER A 58 20.31 2.84 21.90
N GLU A 59 19.56 1.96 22.56
CA GLU A 59 18.40 1.28 21.98
C GLU A 59 17.34 0.92 23.03
N VAL A 60 16.13 0.71 22.58
CA VAL A 60 15.03 0.13 23.34
C VAL A 60 14.73 -1.26 22.80
N THR A 61 14.64 -2.23 23.70
CA THR A 61 14.38 -3.64 23.37
C THR A 61 13.43 -4.23 24.38
N PHE A 62 12.34 -4.84 23.91
CA PHE A 62 11.37 -5.52 24.78
C PHE A 62 10.61 -6.62 24.04
N SER A 63 9.99 -7.54 24.79
CA SER A 63 9.18 -8.61 24.22
C SER A 63 7.84 -8.09 23.71
N LEU A 64 7.45 -8.49 22.50
CA LEU A 64 6.12 -8.24 21.94
C LEU A 64 5.00 -9.11 22.52
N ARG A 65 5.36 -10.00 23.48
CA ARG A 65 4.40 -10.90 24.17
C ARG A 65 3.57 -11.76 23.23
N THR A 66 4.12 -12.13 22.07
CA THR A 66 3.49 -13.01 21.10
C THR A 66 4.53 -13.82 20.32
N ARG A 67 4.10 -14.98 19.82
CA ARG A 67 4.85 -15.84 18.89
C ARG A 67 4.29 -15.73 17.47
N ASP A 68 3.07 -15.21 17.33
CA ASP A 68 2.42 -15.05 16.02
C ASP A 68 3.03 -13.88 15.23
N PRO A 69 3.55 -14.13 14.01
CA PRO A 69 4.18 -13.11 13.19
C PRO A 69 3.25 -11.95 12.77
N GLN A 70 1.93 -12.22 12.62
CA GLN A 70 0.97 -11.19 12.22
C GLN A 70 0.70 -10.24 13.39
N THR A 71 0.45 -10.77 14.57
CA THR A 71 0.29 -10.02 15.82
C THR A 71 1.56 -9.25 16.17
N ALA A 72 2.74 -9.88 16.00
CA ALA A 72 4.02 -9.21 16.24
C ALA A 72 4.23 -8.02 15.30
N LYS A 73 3.82 -8.13 14.04
CA LYS A 73 3.88 -7.02 13.07
C LYS A 73 2.95 -5.88 13.46
N ALA A 74 1.73 -6.17 13.89
CA ALA A 74 0.77 -5.18 14.37
C ALA A 74 1.30 -4.46 15.62
N ARG A 75 1.76 -5.21 16.64
CA ARG A 75 2.37 -4.68 17.87
C ARG A 75 3.64 -3.89 17.61
N THR A 76 4.46 -4.27 16.61
CA THR A 76 5.62 -3.48 16.19
C THR A 76 5.21 -2.12 15.65
N GLY A 77 4.15 -2.03 14.86
CA GLY A 77 3.62 -0.76 14.35
C GLY A 77 3.16 0.17 15.48
N ILE A 78 2.47 -0.37 16.47
CA ILE A 78 1.99 0.37 17.65
C ILE A 78 3.18 0.88 18.48
N ALA A 79 4.16 0.02 18.75
CA ALA A 79 5.37 0.37 19.50
C ALA A 79 6.19 1.45 18.79
N GLU A 80 6.31 1.34 17.48
CA GLU A 80 7.00 2.34 16.64
C GLU A 80 6.35 3.71 16.72
N ASP A 81 5.03 3.77 16.56
CA ASP A 81 4.25 5.00 16.64
C ASP A 81 4.32 5.64 18.04
N HIS A 82 4.21 4.81 19.09
CA HIS A 82 4.30 5.27 20.47
C HIS A 82 5.67 5.89 20.78
N LEU A 83 6.77 5.20 20.45
CA LEU A 83 8.12 5.69 20.67
C LEU A 83 8.43 6.91 19.79
N GLN A 84 7.88 6.99 18.60
CA GLN A 84 8.03 8.17 17.74
C GLN A 84 7.38 9.40 18.38
N ARG A 85 6.17 9.26 18.91
CA ARG A 85 5.49 10.34 19.65
C ARG A 85 6.28 10.78 20.88
N LEU A 86 6.78 9.82 21.66
CA LEU A 86 7.60 10.11 22.82
C LEU A 86 8.87 10.89 22.45
N PHE A 87 9.61 10.45 21.43
CA PHE A 87 10.82 11.14 20.97
C PHE A 87 10.53 12.54 20.46
N VAL A 88 9.38 12.76 19.87
CA VAL A 88 8.93 14.11 19.49
C VAL A 88 8.64 14.95 20.73
N SER A 89 7.86 14.46 21.69
CA SER A 89 7.56 15.16 22.95
C SER A 89 8.84 15.56 23.69
N LEU A 90 9.83 14.65 23.76
CA LEU A 90 11.12 14.92 24.40
C LEU A 90 11.96 16.00 23.69
N ARG A 91 11.81 16.16 22.38
CA ARG A 91 12.47 17.22 21.59
C ARG A 91 11.77 18.55 21.70
N THR A 92 10.44 18.55 21.70
CA THR A 92 9.61 19.76 21.80
C THR A 92 9.70 20.38 23.20
N GLY A 93 10.04 19.56 24.20
CA GLY A 93 10.03 19.96 25.61
C GLY A 93 8.66 19.80 26.27
N PRO A 94 8.55 20.12 27.57
CA PRO A 94 7.34 19.96 28.32
C PRO A 94 6.17 20.78 27.75
N THR A 95 5.03 20.13 27.57
CA THR A 95 3.79 20.77 27.09
C THR A 95 3.00 21.31 28.28
N ARG A 96 2.51 22.56 28.19
CA ARG A 96 1.62 23.12 29.18
C ARG A 96 0.17 22.69 28.90
N LEU A 97 -0.47 22.09 29.91
CA LEU A 97 -1.87 21.67 29.83
C LEU A 97 -2.80 22.77 30.30
N SER A 98 -3.91 22.97 29.58
CA SER A 98 -5.03 23.72 30.10
C SER A 98 -5.82 22.87 31.10
N GLN A 99 -6.58 23.52 32.00
CA GLN A 99 -7.54 22.86 32.92
C GLN A 99 -8.43 21.86 32.19
N LYS A 100 -8.99 22.27 31.04
CA LYS A 100 -9.85 21.41 30.21
C LYS A 100 -9.11 20.16 29.70
N GLN A 101 -7.85 20.29 29.32
CA GLN A 101 -7.03 19.17 28.84
C GLN A 101 -6.67 18.20 29.98
N ALA A 102 -6.33 18.71 31.17
CA ALA A 102 -6.07 17.87 32.34
C ALA A 102 -7.32 17.05 32.72
N VAL A 103 -8.48 17.68 32.73
CA VAL A 103 -9.77 16.99 33.01
C VAL A 103 -10.13 16.00 31.90
N ALA A 104 -9.83 16.30 30.62
CA ALA A 104 -10.06 15.37 29.52
C ALA A 104 -9.17 14.11 29.60
N LEU A 105 -7.89 14.29 29.99
CA LEU A 105 -6.96 13.17 30.24
C LEU A 105 -7.44 12.28 31.39
N ALA A 106 -7.82 12.87 32.52
CA ALA A 106 -8.39 12.15 33.65
C ALA A 106 -9.71 11.43 33.27
N GLY A 107 -10.55 12.06 32.44
CA GLY A 107 -11.76 11.46 31.92
C GLY A 107 -11.51 10.28 30.96
N ALA A 108 -10.44 10.32 30.16
CA ALA A 108 -10.04 9.19 29.35
C ALA A 108 -9.62 8.00 30.23
N TRP A 109 -8.81 8.26 31.26
CA TRP A 109 -8.45 7.25 32.25
C TRP A 109 -9.69 6.66 32.97
N TYR A 110 -10.62 7.51 33.37
CA TYR A 110 -11.88 7.08 33.98
C TYR A 110 -12.64 6.07 33.12
N ARG A 111 -12.86 6.43 31.83
CA ARG A 111 -13.57 5.55 30.89
C ARG A 111 -12.87 4.20 30.71
N ASP A 112 -11.56 4.21 30.53
CA ASP A 112 -10.77 3.00 30.36
C ASP A 112 -10.77 2.12 31.62
N PHE A 113 -10.72 2.73 32.79
CA PHE A 113 -10.70 2.01 34.08
C PHE A 113 -12.06 1.39 34.41
N VAL A 114 -13.14 2.15 34.26
CA VAL A 114 -14.51 1.66 34.49
C VAL A 114 -14.86 0.54 33.49
N ALA A 115 -14.57 0.74 32.19
CA ALA A 115 -14.87 -0.26 31.16
C ALA A 115 -14.16 -1.61 31.40
N ARG A 116 -12.91 -1.60 31.92
CA ARG A 116 -12.18 -2.84 32.21
C ARG A 116 -12.79 -3.66 33.36
N LEU A 117 -13.49 -3.01 34.28
CA LEU A 117 -14.08 -3.65 35.47
C LEU A 117 -15.60 -3.74 35.38
N GLU A 118 -16.21 -3.33 34.26
CA GLU A 118 -17.65 -3.25 34.10
C GLU A 118 -18.38 -4.57 34.33
N ASP A 119 -17.90 -5.64 33.68
CA ASP A 119 -18.52 -6.96 33.75
C ASP A 119 -18.25 -7.67 35.08
N ASN A 120 -17.10 -7.41 35.72
CA ASN A 120 -16.68 -8.03 36.96
C ASN A 120 -15.99 -7.03 37.91
N PRO A 121 -16.73 -6.13 38.55
CA PRO A 121 -16.15 -5.10 39.41
C PRO A 121 -15.48 -5.65 40.67
N GLY A 122 -15.81 -6.87 41.09
CA GLY A 122 -15.24 -7.45 42.28
C GLY A 122 -16.03 -7.11 43.56
N LYS A 123 -15.33 -7.06 44.72
CA LYS A 123 -15.98 -6.80 46.02
C LYS A 123 -16.20 -5.31 46.26
N SER A 124 -17.40 -4.89 46.66
CA SER A 124 -17.79 -3.50 47.01
C SER A 124 -16.82 -2.85 48.01
N LEU A 125 -16.39 -3.60 49.03
CA LEU A 125 -15.44 -3.14 50.06
C LEU A 125 -14.15 -2.53 49.50
N VAL A 126 -13.68 -2.99 48.31
CA VAL A 126 -12.47 -2.45 47.69
C VAL A 126 -12.69 -1.03 47.23
N PHE A 127 -13.84 -0.76 46.65
CA PHE A 127 -14.21 0.58 46.13
C PHE A 127 -14.62 1.55 47.24
N GLU A 128 -15.26 1.05 48.32
CA GLU A 128 -15.50 1.82 49.51
C GLU A 128 -14.19 2.34 50.13
N LYS A 129 -13.22 1.44 50.35
CA LYS A 129 -11.90 1.84 50.85
C LYS A 129 -11.15 2.77 49.93
N LEU A 130 -11.22 2.54 48.62
CA LEU A 130 -10.60 3.43 47.63
C LEU A 130 -11.25 4.82 47.66
N GLN A 131 -12.56 4.88 47.77
CA GLN A 131 -13.32 6.13 47.86
C GLN A 131 -13.00 6.89 49.15
N GLN A 132 -12.86 6.20 50.27
CA GLN A 132 -12.43 6.77 51.54
C GLN A 132 -10.99 7.32 51.48
N ALA A 133 -10.05 6.55 50.97
CA ALA A 133 -8.64 6.95 50.85
C ALA A 133 -8.48 8.21 49.96
N VAL A 134 -9.20 8.25 48.84
CA VAL A 134 -9.14 9.40 47.91
C VAL A 134 -10.07 10.56 48.35
N GLY A 135 -11.00 10.30 49.28
CA GLY A 135 -11.95 11.29 49.81
C GLY A 135 -11.35 12.22 50.88
N GLU A 136 -10.33 11.78 51.59
CA GLU A 136 -9.64 12.59 52.59
C GLU A 136 -9.01 13.84 51.94
N ARG A 137 -9.30 15.02 52.50
CA ARG A 137 -8.80 16.29 51.94
C ARG A 137 -7.32 16.40 52.23
N LEU A 138 -6.51 16.45 51.19
CA LEU A 138 -5.08 16.78 51.29
C LEU A 138 -4.95 18.30 51.14
N ASP A 139 -4.57 19.00 52.22
CA ASP A 139 -4.39 20.45 52.23
C ASP A 139 -3.01 20.86 51.67
N ASP A 140 -2.12 19.88 51.42
CA ASP A 140 -0.79 20.05 50.84
C ASP A 140 -0.71 19.54 49.40
N SER A 141 -0.34 20.45 48.48
CA SER A 141 -0.15 20.13 47.07
C SER A 141 0.98 19.13 46.82
N SER A 142 1.98 19.11 47.74
CA SER A 142 3.12 18.17 47.66
C SER A 142 2.66 16.73 47.98
N ALA A 143 1.83 16.57 49.03
CA ALA A 143 1.23 15.26 49.36
C ALA A 143 0.32 14.73 48.23
N LEU A 144 -0.48 15.60 47.65
CA LEU A 144 -1.33 15.27 46.49
C LEU A 144 -0.50 14.78 45.28
N ARG A 145 0.58 15.49 44.97
CA ARG A 145 1.48 15.09 43.89
C ARG A 145 2.11 13.73 44.14
N ALA A 146 2.60 13.49 45.37
CA ALA A 146 3.23 12.22 45.74
C ALA A 146 2.23 11.05 45.65
N GLU A 147 1.01 11.22 46.13
CA GLU A 147 -0.04 10.21 46.08
C GLU A 147 -0.46 9.89 44.64
N MET A 148 -0.62 10.90 43.79
CA MET A 148 -1.11 10.74 42.42
C MET A 148 0.02 10.44 41.41
N ALA A 149 1.30 10.58 41.80
CA ALA A 149 2.43 10.40 40.89
C ALA A 149 2.38 9.08 40.07
N PRO A 150 2.10 7.90 40.66
CA PRO A 150 2.06 6.67 39.86
C PRO A 150 0.99 6.71 38.77
N PHE A 151 -0.20 7.21 39.09
CA PHE A 151 -1.32 7.29 38.12
C PHE A 151 -1.06 8.34 37.03
N VAL A 152 -0.46 9.46 37.40
CA VAL A 152 -0.10 10.53 36.46
C VAL A 152 1.03 10.05 35.53
N ASP A 153 2.06 9.42 36.07
CA ASP A 153 3.20 8.94 35.30
C ASP A 153 2.78 7.82 34.32
N ASP A 154 1.94 6.89 34.76
CA ASP A 154 1.40 5.84 33.90
C ASP A 154 0.54 6.42 32.77
N LEU A 155 -0.33 7.38 33.08
CA LEU A 155 -1.16 8.05 32.10
C LEU A 155 -0.36 8.84 31.06
N LEU A 156 0.61 9.63 31.51
CA LEU A 156 1.51 10.41 30.65
C LEU A 156 2.40 9.49 29.79
N SER A 157 2.91 8.43 30.39
CA SER A 157 3.69 7.41 29.68
C SER A 157 2.87 6.69 28.61
N ALA A 158 1.66 6.24 28.94
CA ALA A 158 0.76 5.59 27.99
C ALA A 158 0.35 6.50 26.82
N ARG A 159 0.35 7.82 27.02
CA ARG A 159 0.02 8.82 26.00
C ARG A 159 1.25 9.42 25.31
N ALA A 160 2.47 9.02 25.69
CA ALA A 160 3.74 9.56 25.18
C ALA A 160 3.84 11.09 25.36
N LEU A 161 3.36 11.61 26.48
CA LEU A 161 3.32 13.03 26.82
C LEU A 161 4.40 13.39 27.85
N VAL A 162 5.05 14.54 27.63
CA VAL A 162 5.93 15.20 28.61
C VAL A 162 5.31 16.55 28.94
N VAL A 163 5.02 16.81 30.22
CA VAL A 163 4.35 18.04 30.68
C VAL A 163 5.19 18.75 31.74
N ASP A 164 4.95 20.06 31.91
CA ASP A 164 5.57 20.85 32.96
C ASP A 164 4.99 20.55 34.35
N ASP A 165 5.65 21.08 35.41
CA ASP A 165 5.27 20.80 36.80
C ASP A 165 3.87 21.36 37.15
N ASP A 166 3.51 22.55 36.64
CA ASP A 166 2.17 23.14 36.83
C ASP A 166 1.09 22.23 36.24
N SER A 167 1.36 21.70 35.05
CA SER A 167 0.46 20.76 34.36
C SER A 167 0.35 19.42 35.09
N ARG A 168 1.44 18.96 35.71
CA ARG A 168 1.40 17.75 36.56
C ARG A 168 0.51 17.95 37.78
N GLU A 169 0.52 19.10 38.40
CA GLU A 169 -0.34 19.43 39.53
C GLU A 169 -1.81 19.51 39.12
N LEU A 170 -2.10 20.19 38.01
CA LEU A 170 -3.46 20.22 37.45
C LEU A 170 -3.96 18.80 37.14
N LEU A 171 -3.10 17.96 36.55
CA LEU A 171 -3.44 16.59 36.22
C LEU A 171 -3.61 15.72 37.46
N ALA A 172 -2.77 15.86 38.50
CA ALA A 172 -2.91 15.17 39.78
C ALA A 172 -4.26 15.46 40.44
N THR A 173 -4.66 16.74 40.44
CA THR A 173 -5.98 17.18 40.96
C THR A 173 -7.13 16.55 40.17
N ALA A 174 -7.03 16.56 38.85
CA ALA A 174 -8.07 15.98 37.97
C ALA A 174 -8.13 14.44 38.11
N MET A 175 -6.98 13.77 38.23
CA MET A 175 -6.89 12.31 38.41
C MET A 175 -7.49 11.86 39.72
N ARG A 176 -7.23 12.57 40.81
CA ARG A 176 -7.84 12.25 42.12
C ARG A 176 -9.36 12.31 42.05
N GLY A 177 -9.91 13.35 41.41
CA GLY A 177 -11.34 13.45 41.15
C GLY A 177 -11.89 12.30 40.32
N ALA A 178 -11.18 11.92 39.25
CA ALA A 178 -11.59 10.81 38.38
C ALA A 178 -11.52 9.44 39.07
N ILE A 179 -10.51 9.20 39.93
CA ILE A 179 -10.38 7.96 40.70
C ILE A 179 -11.53 7.85 41.72
N ARG A 180 -11.84 8.94 42.43
CA ARG A 180 -12.98 8.97 43.37
C ARG A 180 -14.29 8.65 42.68
N ASP A 181 -14.51 9.21 41.52
CA ASP A 181 -15.73 9.02 40.76
C ASP A 181 -15.83 7.64 40.16
N ALA A 182 -14.71 7.08 39.69
CA ALA A 182 -14.63 5.70 39.20
C ALA A 182 -14.92 4.70 40.34
N ALA A 183 -14.35 4.93 41.53
CA ALA A 183 -14.65 4.11 42.71
C ALA A 183 -16.14 4.14 43.03
N GLY A 184 -16.82 5.34 42.99
CA GLY A 184 -18.24 5.44 43.21
C GLY A 184 -19.10 4.73 42.16
N THR A 185 -18.70 4.79 40.90
CA THR A 185 -19.41 4.08 39.82
C THR A 185 -19.22 2.56 39.94
N LEU A 186 -18.01 2.09 40.20
CA LEU A 186 -17.74 0.66 40.35
C LEU A 186 -18.32 0.07 41.66
N LEU A 187 -18.42 0.86 42.72
CA LEU A 187 -19.14 0.48 43.93
C LEU A 187 -20.59 0.15 43.62
N ARG A 188 -21.33 1.04 42.96
CA ARG A 188 -22.72 0.83 42.54
C ARG A 188 -22.87 -0.43 41.68
N ARG A 189 -21.92 -0.66 40.73
CA ARG A 189 -21.93 -1.85 39.88
C ARG A 189 -21.66 -3.15 40.67
N ALA A 190 -20.74 -3.09 41.65
CA ALA A 190 -20.48 -4.20 42.54
C ALA A 190 -21.72 -4.56 43.44
N GLU A 191 -22.62 -3.59 43.68
CA GLU A 191 -23.90 -3.76 44.37
C GLU A 191 -25.05 -4.14 43.41
N GLY A 192 -24.76 -4.25 42.08
CA GLY A 192 -25.74 -4.67 41.08
C GLY A 192 -26.49 -3.50 40.38
N ASP A 193 -26.13 -2.26 40.62
CA ASP A 193 -26.69 -1.11 39.90
C ASP A 193 -25.91 -0.79 38.64
N TYR A 194 -26.42 -1.23 37.49
CA TYR A 194 -25.88 -0.97 36.15
C TYR A 194 -26.63 0.18 35.42
N GLY A 195 -27.25 1.08 36.17
CA GLY A 195 -27.89 2.29 35.61
C GLY A 195 -26.90 3.15 34.79
N PRO A 196 -27.42 4.08 33.97
CA PRO A 196 -26.56 4.95 33.14
C PRO A 196 -25.54 5.72 33.98
N ASP A 197 -24.30 5.77 33.47
CA ASP A 197 -23.21 6.50 34.12
C ASP A 197 -23.28 8.00 33.80
N ALA A 198 -23.93 8.77 34.67
CA ALA A 198 -24.05 10.24 34.55
C ALA A 198 -22.69 10.96 34.71
N VAL A 199 -21.68 10.32 35.34
CA VAL A 199 -20.38 10.91 35.62
C VAL A 199 -19.58 11.10 34.35
N VAL A 200 -19.69 10.18 33.38
CA VAL A 200 -19.02 10.28 32.09
C VAL A 200 -19.26 11.60 31.38
N GLN A 201 -20.48 12.15 31.48
CA GLN A 201 -20.87 13.35 30.75
C GLN A 201 -20.17 14.64 31.24
N ARG A 202 -19.62 14.65 32.45
CA ARG A 202 -18.88 15.81 32.98
C ARG A 202 -17.46 15.95 32.37
N PHE A 203 -16.92 14.85 31.81
CA PHE A 203 -15.60 14.90 31.23
C PHE A 203 -15.65 15.44 29.79
N PRO A 204 -14.74 16.36 29.43
CA PRO A 204 -14.61 16.82 28.04
C PRO A 204 -14.36 15.66 27.08
N SER A 205 -14.80 15.85 25.83
CA SER A 205 -14.56 14.85 24.76
C SER A 205 -13.07 14.65 24.50
N GLU A 206 -12.71 13.51 23.90
CA GLU A 206 -11.33 13.20 23.52
C GLU A 206 -10.70 14.20 22.52
N ALA A 207 -11.52 14.97 21.82
CA ALA A 207 -11.04 16.05 20.96
C ALA A 207 -10.28 17.15 21.75
N ALA A 208 -10.50 17.25 23.07
CA ALA A 208 -9.77 18.16 23.94
C ALA A 208 -8.41 17.60 24.42
N LEU A 209 -8.11 16.31 24.17
CA LEU A 209 -6.84 15.71 24.59
C LEU A 209 -5.65 16.41 23.91
N PRO A 210 -4.58 16.67 24.66
CA PRO A 210 -3.35 17.20 24.08
C PRO A 210 -2.80 16.16 23.09
N ARG A 211 -2.71 16.56 21.84
CA ARG A 211 -1.97 15.79 20.83
C ARG A 211 -0.55 16.38 20.82
N PRO A 212 0.51 15.55 20.96
CA PRO A 212 1.86 16.07 20.73
C PRO A 212 1.87 16.68 19.32
N GLU A 213 1.99 17.97 19.22
CA GLU A 213 2.23 18.62 17.93
C GLU A 213 3.60 18.15 17.45
N ILE A 214 3.60 17.31 16.44
CA ILE A 214 4.82 16.89 15.78
C ILE A 214 5.34 18.11 15.01
N GLY A 215 6.13 18.92 15.67
CA GLY A 215 6.79 20.10 15.12
C GLY A 215 6.04 21.41 15.38
N GLY A 216 6.41 22.07 16.50
CA GLY A 216 6.06 23.47 16.70
C GLY A 216 6.70 24.34 15.63
N ALA A 217 5.90 24.81 14.69
CA ALA A 217 6.17 26.08 14.04
C ALA A 217 5.35 27.14 14.78
N ALA A 218 6.02 28.15 15.32
CA ALA A 218 5.41 29.36 15.84
C ALA A 218 4.30 29.81 14.89
N LYS A 219 3.13 30.16 15.42
CA LYS A 219 2.08 30.87 14.70
C LYS A 219 2.65 32.22 14.24
N THR A 220 3.23 32.24 13.09
CA THR A 220 3.27 33.43 12.26
C THR A 220 1.98 33.44 11.46
N PRO A 221 1.26 34.56 11.39
CA PRO A 221 0.12 34.67 10.50
C PRO A 221 0.66 34.63 9.06
N SER A 222 0.66 33.48 8.42
CA SER A 222 1.04 33.35 7.03
C SER A 222 -0.20 33.61 6.16
N THR A 223 -0.26 34.80 5.62
CA THR A 223 -0.83 35.08 4.31
C THR A 223 0.05 34.38 3.24
N GLY A 224 0.11 33.05 3.25
CA GLY A 224 0.84 32.21 2.32
C GLY A 224 -0.10 31.11 1.83
N LYS A 225 -0.22 30.94 0.50
CA LYS A 225 -1.03 29.94 -0.20
C LYS A 225 -0.98 28.59 0.52
N GLY A 226 -2.12 28.14 1.06
CA GLY A 226 -2.26 26.86 1.76
C GLY A 226 -1.70 25.69 0.96
N VAL A 227 -1.21 24.65 1.63
CA VAL A 227 -0.69 23.44 0.96
C VAL A 227 -1.85 22.73 0.27
N THR A 228 -1.90 22.85 -1.07
CA THR A 228 -2.95 22.22 -1.85
C THR A 228 -2.63 20.74 -2.12
N LEU A 229 -3.64 19.88 -2.15
CA LEU A 229 -3.48 18.47 -2.50
C LEU A 229 -2.99 18.31 -3.95
N THR A 230 -3.49 19.14 -4.84
CA THR A 230 -3.01 19.20 -6.23
C THR A 230 -1.54 19.58 -6.29
N GLY A 231 -1.12 20.59 -5.52
CA GLY A 231 0.29 20.98 -5.40
C GLY A 231 1.18 19.89 -4.81
N LEU A 232 0.68 19.09 -3.85
CA LEU A 232 1.39 17.91 -3.35
C LEU A 232 1.60 16.87 -4.44
N ALA A 233 0.58 16.60 -5.27
CA ALA A 233 0.68 15.63 -6.36
C ALA A 233 1.69 16.06 -7.43
N GLU A 234 1.71 17.34 -7.78
CA GLU A 234 2.69 17.92 -8.71
C GLU A 234 4.12 17.86 -8.14
N ALA A 235 4.30 18.22 -6.87
CA ALA A 235 5.59 18.16 -6.21
C ALA A 235 6.12 16.72 -6.08
N TRP A 236 5.24 15.76 -5.74
CA TRP A 236 5.54 14.34 -5.78
C TRP A 236 5.99 13.92 -7.18
N GLY A 237 5.30 14.36 -8.21
CA GLY A 237 5.63 14.06 -9.61
C GLY A 237 7.02 14.60 -10.01
N ARG A 238 7.36 15.82 -9.59
CA ARG A 238 8.68 16.43 -9.86
C ARG A 238 9.82 15.70 -9.15
N GLU A 239 9.63 15.30 -7.88
CA GLU A 239 10.68 14.60 -7.12
C GLU A 239 10.86 13.15 -7.54
N ARG A 240 9.74 12.42 -7.68
CA ARG A 240 9.78 10.97 -7.95
C ARG A 240 9.93 10.62 -9.41
N GLN A 241 9.68 11.56 -10.30
CA GLN A 241 9.73 11.39 -11.76
C GLN A 241 9.09 10.07 -12.22
N PRO A 242 7.84 9.78 -11.80
CA PRO A 242 7.17 8.56 -12.24
C PRO A 242 6.95 8.61 -13.75
N ARG A 243 6.69 7.47 -14.36
CA ARG A 243 6.28 7.42 -15.77
C ARG A 243 5.09 8.35 -16.00
N ALA A 244 5.06 9.05 -17.14
CA ALA A 244 4.04 10.06 -17.47
C ALA A 244 2.61 9.57 -17.21
N LYS A 245 2.30 8.33 -17.60
CA LYS A 245 0.98 7.71 -17.35
C LYS A 245 0.66 7.57 -15.86
N THR A 246 1.65 7.21 -15.03
CA THR A 246 1.45 7.08 -13.58
C THR A 246 1.17 8.45 -12.96
N LEU A 247 1.90 9.49 -13.38
CA LEU A 247 1.66 10.86 -12.96
C LEU A 247 0.25 11.33 -13.33
N GLU A 248 -0.15 11.10 -14.58
CA GLU A 248 -1.49 11.45 -15.07
C GLU A 248 -2.60 10.73 -14.25
N GLU A 249 -2.44 9.43 -13.97
CA GLU A 249 -3.38 8.68 -13.14
C GLU A 249 -3.48 9.25 -11.72
N HIS A 250 -2.36 9.62 -11.08
CA HIS A 250 -2.36 10.23 -9.74
C HIS A 250 -3.02 11.61 -9.75
N LEU A 251 -2.67 12.47 -10.70
CA LEU A 251 -3.27 13.80 -10.84
C LEU A 251 -4.78 13.71 -11.10
N ARG A 252 -5.23 12.78 -11.94
CA ARG A 252 -6.66 12.53 -12.18
C ARG A 252 -7.40 12.13 -10.90
N VAL A 253 -6.80 11.24 -10.10
CA VAL A 253 -7.39 10.76 -8.83
C VAL A 253 -7.47 11.91 -7.82
N VAL A 254 -6.40 12.69 -7.69
CA VAL A 254 -6.37 13.86 -6.81
C VAL A 254 -7.44 14.86 -7.21
N LYS A 255 -7.56 15.20 -8.50
CA LYS A 255 -8.61 16.10 -9.00
C LYS A 255 -10.02 15.59 -8.72
N ALA A 256 -10.25 14.28 -8.89
CA ALA A 256 -11.54 13.67 -8.59
C ALA A 256 -11.88 13.74 -7.09
N PHE A 257 -10.88 13.52 -6.22
CA PHE A 257 -11.07 13.64 -4.77
C PHE A 257 -11.32 15.10 -4.34
N VAL A 258 -10.54 16.05 -4.86
CA VAL A 258 -10.74 17.50 -4.62
C VAL A 258 -12.15 17.94 -5.03
N ALA A 259 -12.63 17.47 -6.18
CA ALA A 259 -14.00 17.75 -6.62
C ALA A 259 -15.07 17.17 -5.68
N PHE A 260 -14.81 16.01 -5.06
CA PHE A 260 -15.71 15.38 -4.10
C PHE A 260 -15.77 16.18 -2.78
N VAL A 261 -14.60 16.51 -2.20
CA VAL A 261 -14.54 17.25 -0.91
C VAL A 261 -14.80 18.75 -1.05
N LYS A 262 -14.82 19.27 -2.29
CA LYS A 262 -15.08 20.68 -2.67
C LYS A 262 -14.04 21.68 -2.16
N HIS A 263 -12.84 21.23 -1.80
CA HIS A 263 -11.69 22.08 -1.46
C HIS A 263 -10.39 21.37 -1.81
N ASP A 264 -9.31 22.14 -2.01
CA ASP A 264 -7.97 21.63 -2.35
C ASP A 264 -6.97 21.80 -1.18
N ASP A 265 -7.42 22.13 0.02
CA ASP A 265 -6.55 22.27 1.19
C ASP A 265 -6.18 20.88 1.74
N ALA A 266 -4.92 20.47 1.52
CA ALA A 266 -4.41 19.18 1.95
C ALA A 266 -4.33 19.03 3.49
N THR A 267 -4.32 20.15 4.22
CA THR A 267 -4.22 20.13 5.69
C THR A 267 -5.59 19.97 6.36
N ALA A 268 -6.66 20.31 5.63
CA ALA A 268 -8.04 20.21 6.10
C ALA A 268 -8.67 18.82 5.81
N ILE A 269 -8.03 17.97 4.99
CA ILE A 269 -8.55 16.63 4.65
C ILE A 269 -8.53 15.74 5.89
N THR A 270 -9.68 15.13 6.19
CA THR A 270 -9.89 14.21 7.31
C THR A 270 -9.98 12.74 6.85
N PRO A 271 -9.81 11.76 7.73
CA PRO A 271 -10.12 10.37 7.43
C PRO A 271 -11.56 10.15 6.98
N GLU A 272 -12.51 10.91 7.54
CA GLU A 272 -13.93 10.87 7.24
C GLU A 272 -14.20 11.27 5.79
N ASP A 273 -13.47 12.26 5.25
CA ASP A 273 -13.56 12.66 3.83
C ASP A 273 -13.14 11.51 2.90
N VAL A 274 -12.07 10.79 3.27
CA VAL A 274 -11.59 9.65 2.48
C VAL A 274 -12.54 8.47 2.57
N VAL A 275 -13.12 8.20 3.75
CA VAL A 275 -14.16 7.17 3.94
C VAL A 275 -15.39 7.54 3.13
N GLY A 276 -15.89 8.77 3.22
CA GLY A 276 -17.04 9.25 2.46
C GLY A 276 -16.85 9.10 0.96
N TRP A 277 -15.65 9.45 0.45
CA TRP A 277 -15.34 9.24 -0.97
C TRP A 277 -15.29 7.78 -1.37
N LYS A 278 -14.66 6.92 -0.55
CA LYS A 278 -14.66 5.46 -0.75
C LYS A 278 -16.09 4.92 -0.82
N ASP A 279 -16.97 5.36 0.10
CA ASP A 279 -18.35 4.90 0.18
C ASP A 279 -19.16 5.37 -1.04
N ALA A 280 -18.94 6.60 -1.51
CA ALA A 280 -19.53 7.10 -2.75
C ALA A 280 -19.11 6.26 -3.97
N LEU A 281 -17.82 5.91 -4.10
CA LEU A 281 -17.33 5.05 -5.17
C LEU A 281 -17.91 3.63 -5.10
N VAL A 282 -18.17 3.11 -3.91
CA VAL A 282 -18.84 1.82 -3.70
C VAL A 282 -20.31 1.91 -4.08
N ALA A 283 -21.01 2.97 -3.68
CA ALA A 283 -22.42 3.19 -3.95
C ALA A 283 -22.75 3.34 -5.44
N GLU A 284 -21.80 3.86 -6.26
CA GLU A 284 -21.94 3.88 -7.72
C GLU A 284 -22.10 2.47 -8.34
N GLY A 285 -21.69 1.42 -7.66
CA GLY A 285 -21.85 0.02 -8.09
C GLY A 285 -21.05 -0.39 -9.33
N ARG A 286 -20.29 0.54 -9.95
CA ARG A 286 -19.56 0.31 -11.21
C ARG A 286 -18.18 -0.32 -11.02
N LEU A 287 -17.62 -0.23 -9.82
CA LEU A 287 -16.24 -0.57 -9.55
C LEU A 287 -16.13 -1.68 -8.49
N ALA A 288 -15.36 -2.72 -8.78
CA ALA A 288 -15.01 -3.71 -7.77
C ALA A 288 -14.12 -3.10 -6.68
N ALA A 289 -14.24 -3.57 -5.44
CA ALA A 289 -13.43 -3.13 -4.29
C ALA A 289 -11.92 -3.12 -4.58
N LYS A 290 -11.42 -4.14 -5.30
CA LYS A 290 -10.02 -4.19 -5.75
C LYS A 290 -9.64 -3.01 -6.65
N THR A 291 -10.55 -2.56 -7.52
CA THR A 291 -10.33 -1.42 -8.42
C THR A 291 -10.34 -0.12 -7.63
N ILE A 292 -11.28 0.07 -6.71
CA ILE A 292 -11.34 1.23 -5.82
C ILE A 292 -10.02 1.35 -5.04
N ASN A 293 -9.57 0.26 -4.43
CA ASN A 293 -8.31 0.25 -3.68
C ASN A 293 -7.09 0.58 -4.56
N ALA A 294 -6.96 -0.07 -5.73
CA ALA A 294 -5.77 0.04 -6.56
C ALA A 294 -5.72 1.34 -7.38
N LYS A 295 -6.88 1.85 -7.84
CA LYS A 295 -6.96 2.95 -8.80
C LYS A 295 -7.38 4.30 -8.21
N TYR A 296 -7.89 4.29 -6.96
CA TYR A 296 -8.34 5.51 -6.29
C TYR A 296 -7.63 5.70 -4.94
N LEU A 297 -7.78 4.76 -4.00
CA LEU A 297 -7.22 4.94 -2.65
C LEU A 297 -5.68 4.84 -2.62
N THR A 298 -5.07 3.93 -3.40
CA THR A 298 -3.61 3.81 -3.44
C THR A 298 -2.93 5.03 -4.03
N PRO A 299 -3.34 5.61 -5.18
CA PRO A 299 -2.77 6.84 -5.70
C PRO A 299 -2.93 8.04 -4.75
N LEU A 300 -4.12 8.23 -4.17
CA LEU A 300 -4.36 9.27 -3.17
C LEU A 300 -3.44 9.10 -1.95
N GLY A 301 -3.41 7.89 -1.39
CA GLY A 301 -2.54 7.56 -0.25
C GLY A 301 -1.05 7.73 -0.56
N THR A 302 -0.61 7.50 -1.80
CA THR A 302 0.77 7.70 -2.24
C THR A 302 1.16 9.17 -2.17
N VAL A 303 0.33 10.07 -2.69
CA VAL A 303 0.56 11.53 -2.66
C VAL A 303 0.55 12.04 -1.22
N LEU A 304 -0.42 11.62 -0.41
CA LEU A 304 -0.53 12.02 1.01
C LEU A 304 0.63 11.47 1.85
N ASN A 305 1.09 10.23 1.59
CA ASN A 305 2.30 9.69 2.25
C ASN A 305 3.56 10.49 1.90
N TRP A 306 3.69 10.90 0.64
CA TRP A 306 4.78 11.77 0.22
C TRP A 306 4.68 13.14 0.91
N GLY A 307 3.49 13.75 0.98
CA GLY A 307 3.24 14.99 1.69
C GLY A 307 3.63 14.90 3.17
N LYS A 308 3.27 13.80 3.84
CA LYS A 308 3.67 13.49 5.22
C LYS A 308 5.18 13.33 5.36
N ALA A 309 5.81 12.53 4.49
CA ALA A 309 7.26 12.28 4.53
C ALA A 309 8.07 13.57 4.33
N ASN A 310 7.57 14.50 3.51
CA ASN A 310 8.17 15.80 3.22
C ASN A 310 7.69 16.93 4.16
N ARG A 311 7.01 16.58 5.26
CA ARG A 311 6.51 17.52 6.29
C ARG A 311 5.62 18.63 5.75
N LYS A 312 4.89 18.38 4.64
CA LYS A 312 3.92 19.30 4.06
C LYS A 312 2.55 19.17 4.73
N ILE A 313 2.23 17.97 5.21
CA ILE A 313 1.04 17.66 6.02
C ILE A 313 1.47 16.83 7.23
N THR A 314 0.71 16.88 8.31
CA THR A 314 1.04 16.22 9.59
C THR A 314 0.80 14.72 9.58
N SER A 315 -0.25 14.26 8.89
CA SER A 315 -0.67 12.85 8.83
C SER A 315 -1.17 12.49 7.43
N ASN A 316 -1.29 11.20 7.15
CA ASN A 316 -1.98 10.73 5.95
C ASN A 316 -3.40 10.28 6.31
N PRO A 317 -4.45 11.06 5.99
CA PRO A 317 -5.82 10.70 6.30
C PRO A 317 -6.34 9.46 5.55
N ALA A 318 -5.68 9.03 4.47
CA ALA A 318 -6.02 7.81 3.74
C ALA A 318 -5.34 6.53 4.31
N GLN A 319 -4.58 6.66 5.41
CA GLN A 319 -3.84 5.53 5.96
C GLN A 319 -4.79 4.46 6.51
N GLY A 320 -4.61 3.21 6.06
CA GLY A 320 -5.42 2.07 6.51
C GLY A 320 -6.81 1.96 5.87
N ILE A 321 -7.31 2.99 5.20
CA ILE A 321 -8.63 2.98 4.58
C ILE A 321 -8.61 2.09 3.33
N ARG A 322 -9.51 1.10 3.31
CA ARG A 322 -9.68 0.15 2.22
C ARG A 322 -11.15 -0.14 1.98
N SER A 323 -11.51 -0.37 0.73
CA SER A 323 -12.80 -0.96 0.38
C SER A 323 -12.71 -2.48 0.54
N SER A 324 -13.66 -3.05 1.27
CA SER A 324 -13.81 -4.51 1.44
C SER A 324 -14.93 -5.02 0.53
N GLY A 325 -14.65 -6.09 -0.18
CA GLY A 325 -15.65 -6.77 -1.03
C GLY A 325 -15.04 -8.05 -1.57
N LYS A 326 -15.81 -9.13 -1.53
CA LYS A 326 -15.41 -10.39 -2.16
C LYS A 326 -15.55 -10.22 -3.67
N ALA A 327 -14.48 -10.49 -4.42
CA ALA A 327 -14.61 -10.67 -5.86
C ALA A 327 -15.50 -11.89 -6.12
N PRO A 328 -16.36 -11.86 -7.14
CA PRO A 328 -17.10 -13.05 -7.53
C PRO A 328 -16.13 -14.21 -7.77
N PRO A 329 -16.52 -15.44 -7.39
CA PRO A 329 -15.70 -16.61 -7.64
C PRO A 329 -15.45 -16.73 -9.14
N ARG A 330 -14.23 -17.07 -9.52
CA ARG A 330 -13.90 -17.32 -10.92
C ARG A 330 -14.34 -18.72 -11.29
N THR A 331 -14.98 -18.83 -12.43
CA THR A 331 -15.45 -20.11 -12.96
C THR A 331 -14.42 -20.78 -13.87
N ARG A 332 -13.33 -20.04 -14.28
CA ARG A 332 -12.27 -20.56 -15.14
C ARG A 332 -10.93 -19.80 -14.95
N ASP A 333 -9.86 -20.36 -15.49
CA ASP A 333 -8.55 -19.73 -15.58
C ASP A 333 -8.54 -18.55 -16.56
N ARG A 334 -7.51 -17.71 -16.45
CA ARG A 334 -7.29 -16.54 -17.33
C ARG A 334 -6.68 -16.90 -18.67
N SER A 335 -6.29 -18.15 -18.85
CA SER A 335 -5.72 -18.68 -20.07
C SER A 335 -6.77 -18.81 -21.17
N PHE A 336 -6.37 -18.67 -22.41
CA PHE A 336 -7.17 -19.25 -23.49
C PHE A 336 -7.21 -20.76 -23.33
N THR A 337 -8.33 -21.39 -23.76
CA THR A 337 -8.38 -22.81 -24.02
C THR A 337 -7.66 -23.12 -25.35
N HIS A 338 -7.38 -24.38 -25.63
CA HIS A 338 -6.80 -24.78 -26.91
C HIS A 338 -7.73 -24.43 -28.08
N GLU A 339 -9.03 -24.60 -27.91
CA GLU A 339 -10.06 -24.26 -28.93
C GLU A 339 -10.11 -22.76 -29.19
N GLU A 340 -10.10 -21.93 -28.13
CA GLU A 340 -10.07 -20.47 -28.27
C GLU A 340 -8.77 -20.02 -28.97
N ALA A 341 -7.64 -20.61 -28.61
CA ALA A 341 -6.36 -20.32 -29.24
C ALA A 341 -6.36 -20.72 -30.73
N ALA A 342 -6.85 -21.92 -31.06
CA ALA A 342 -6.99 -22.39 -32.43
C ALA A 342 -7.90 -21.47 -33.25
N THR A 343 -9.05 -21.06 -32.69
CA THR A 343 -9.99 -20.12 -33.36
C THR A 343 -9.29 -18.79 -33.69
N ILE A 344 -8.54 -18.21 -32.73
CA ILE A 344 -7.83 -16.95 -32.97
C ILE A 344 -6.72 -17.13 -34.01
N LEU A 345 -5.93 -18.21 -33.91
CA LEU A 345 -4.82 -18.47 -34.81
C LEU A 345 -5.30 -18.80 -36.23
N LYS A 346 -6.40 -19.54 -36.38
CA LYS A 346 -7.06 -19.76 -37.67
C LYS A 346 -7.52 -18.44 -38.29
N ALA A 347 -8.23 -17.61 -37.55
CA ALA A 347 -8.64 -16.29 -38.02
C ALA A 347 -7.44 -15.38 -38.36
N ALA A 348 -6.29 -15.57 -37.68
CA ALA A 348 -5.07 -14.86 -37.98
C ALA A 348 -4.44 -15.31 -39.30
N LEU A 349 -4.46 -16.59 -39.64
CA LEU A 349 -3.98 -17.09 -40.95
C LEU A 349 -4.73 -16.41 -42.11
N HIS A 350 -6.03 -16.25 -41.97
CA HIS A 350 -6.92 -15.66 -42.99
C HIS A 350 -7.12 -14.14 -42.83
N ALA A 351 -6.23 -13.45 -42.07
CA ALA A 351 -6.41 -12.01 -41.81
C ALA A 351 -6.39 -11.14 -43.07
N TYR A 352 -5.69 -11.55 -44.09
CA TYR A 352 -5.63 -10.84 -45.39
C TYR A 352 -6.85 -11.12 -46.28
N ASP A 353 -7.55 -12.21 -46.08
CA ASP A 353 -8.73 -12.63 -46.87
C ASP A 353 -10.00 -11.93 -46.36
N THR A 354 -9.94 -11.24 -45.24
CA THR A 354 -11.10 -10.59 -44.60
C THR A 354 -11.53 -9.35 -45.40
N PRO A 355 -12.75 -9.31 -45.95
CA PRO A 355 -13.25 -8.14 -46.65
C PRO A 355 -13.38 -6.94 -45.69
N GLY A 356 -13.00 -5.77 -46.15
CA GLY A 356 -13.16 -4.53 -45.39
C GLY A 356 -12.02 -3.52 -45.57
N ARG A 357 -12.24 -2.26 -45.13
CA ARG A 357 -11.26 -1.16 -45.18
C ARG A 357 -10.29 -1.19 -44.00
N ASN A 358 -9.61 -2.29 -43.75
CA ASN A 358 -8.56 -2.31 -42.75
C ASN A 358 -7.24 -1.79 -43.34
N ALA A 359 -6.52 -0.97 -42.56
CA ALA A 359 -5.17 -0.55 -42.98
C ALA A 359 -4.24 -1.76 -43.06
N PRO A 360 -3.30 -1.80 -44.03
CA PRO A 360 -2.35 -2.92 -44.18
C PRO A 360 -1.62 -3.28 -42.89
N GLU A 361 -1.28 -2.30 -42.07
CA GLU A 361 -0.62 -2.50 -40.77
C GLU A 361 -1.54 -3.24 -39.78
N MET A 362 -2.85 -3.01 -39.85
CA MET A 362 -3.82 -3.70 -38.99
C MET A 362 -4.04 -5.14 -39.42
N LEU A 363 -4.05 -5.40 -40.73
CA LEU A 363 -4.09 -6.75 -41.28
C LEU A 363 -2.83 -7.55 -40.88
N ALA A 364 -1.65 -6.93 -41.02
CA ALA A 364 -0.41 -7.50 -40.55
C ALA A 364 -0.41 -7.78 -39.04
N ALA A 365 -0.99 -6.88 -38.24
CA ALA A 365 -1.14 -7.08 -36.80
C ALA A 365 -2.07 -8.25 -36.48
N ARG A 366 -3.19 -8.41 -37.18
CA ARG A 366 -4.09 -9.56 -37.03
C ARG A 366 -3.39 -10.88 -37.43
N ARG A 367 -2.59 -10.83 -38.52
CA ARG A 367 -1.85 -12.02 -39.02
C ARG A 367 -0.76 -12.47 -38.05
N TRP A 368 0.05 -11.56 -37.53
CA TRP A 368 1.28 -11.94 -36.86
C TRP A 368 1.30 -11.78 -35.35
N VAL A 369 0.56 -10.80 -34.78
CA VAL A 369 0.64 -10.54 -33.33
C VAL A 369 0.11 -11.71 -32.48
N PRO A 370 -1.02 -12.38 -32.81
CA PRO A 370 -1.46 -13.56 -32.07
C PRO A 370 -0.41 -14.67 -32.04
N TRP A 371 0.17 -14.99 -33.18
CA TRP A 371 1.20 -16.02 -33.35
C TRP A 371 2.48 -15.71 -32.57
N LEU A 372 2.96 -14.47 -32.65
CA LEU A 372 4.12 -14.01 -31.87
C LEU A 372 3.85 -14.09 -30.36
N CYS A 373 2.63 -13.75 -29.93
CA CYS A 373 2.24 -13.86 -28.54
C CYS A 373 2.10 -15.32 -28.08
N ALA A 374 1.57 -16.21 -28.93
CA ALA A 374 1.40 -17.62 -28.65
C ALA A 374 2.75 -18.31 -28.37
N TYR A 375 3.79 -18.01 -29.18
CA TYR A 375 5.12 -18.59 -29.05
C TYR A 375 6.11 -17.84 -28.15
N SER A 376 5.73 -16.71 -27.56
CA SER A 376 6.64 -15.94 -26.69
C SER A 376 6.08 -15.63 -25.33
N GLY A 377 4.76 -15.69 -25.16
CA GLY A 377 4.09 -15.19 -23.97
C GLY A 377 4.35 -13.71 -23.71
N ALA A 378 4.89 -12.96 -24.68
CA ALA A 378 5.11 -11.53 -24.57
C ALA A 378 3.79 -10.77 -24.42
N ARG A 379 3.82 -9.56 -23.85
CA ARG A 379 2.63 -8.73 -23.79
C ARG A 379 2.27 -8.23 -25.19
N VAL A 380 1.00 -8.24 -25.54
CA VAL A 380 0.54 -7.74 -26.85
C VAL A 380 1.12 -6.36 -27.16
N SER A 381 1.19 -5.45 -26.16
CA SER A 381 1.81 -4.13 -26.36
C SER A 381 3.31 -4.16 -26.63
N GLU A 382 4.03 -5.20 -26.21
CA GLU A 382 5.46 -5.40 -26.50
C GLU A 382 5.63 -5.92 -27.93
N ILE A 383 4.71 -6.74 -28.41
CA ILE A 383 4.72 -7.26 -29.78
C ILE A 383 4.27 -6.17 -30.77
N THR A 384 3.17 -5.44 -30.48
CA THR A 384 2.66 -4.43 -31.40
C THR A 384 3.59 -3.25 -31.62
N GLN A 385 4.63 -3.07 -30.79
CA GLN A 385 5.66 -2.02 -30.97
C GLN A 385 6.90 -2.48 -31.72
N LEU A 386 7.00 -3.78 -32.09
CA LEU A 386 8.17 -4.30 -32.80
C LEU A 386 8.37 -3.60 -34.15
N ARG A 387 9.65 -3.42 -34.48
CA ARG A 387 10.14 -2.87 -35.72
C ARG A 387 10.93 -3.93 -36.48
N GLY A 388 11.12 -3.81 -37.77
CA GLY A 388 11.91 -4.78 -38.51
C GLY A 388 13.34 -4.89 -38.01
N GLN A 389 13.96 -3.76 -37.64
CA GLN A 389 15.32 -3.72 -37.05
C GLN A 389 15.44 -4.42 -35.68
N ASP A 390 14.34 -4.78 -35.04
CA ASP A 390 14.35 -5.53 -33.79
C ASP A 390 14.55 -7.04 -34.02
N PHE A 391 14.45 -7.51 -35.30
CA PHE A 391 14.72 -8.89 -35.68
C PHE A 391 16.16 -8.99 -36.15
N GLN A 392 16.91 -9.96 -35.61
CA GLN A 392 18.30 -10.19 -35.94
C GLN A 392 18.66 -11.66 -35.78
N GLU A 393 19.70 -12.10 -36.51
CA GLU A 393 20.29 -13.40 -36.34
C GLU A 393 21.47 -13.34 -35.36
N VAL A 394 21.44 -14.15 -34.33
CA VAL A 394 22.50 -14.23 -33.31
C VAL A 394 22.98 -15.67 -33.22
N ASN A 395 24.22 -15.92 -33.67
CA ASN A 395 24.84 -17.25 -33.69
C ASN A 395 23.97 -18.32 -34.37
N GLY A 396 23.39 -18.01 -35.51
CA GLY A 396 22.54 -18.93 -36.27
C GLY A 396 21.10 -19.06 -35.77
N VAL A 397 20.70 -18.25 -34.77
CA VAL A 397 19.35 -18.25 -34.21
C VAL A 397 18.67 -16.90 -34.50
N TRP A 398 17.52 -16.94 -35.14
CA TRP A 398 16.69 -15.74 -35.29
C TRP A 398 16.05 -15.38 -33.98
N VAL A 399 16.19 -14.12 -33.58
CA VAL A 399 15.60 -13.54 -32.36
C VAL A 399 14.92 -12.22 -32.67
N PHE A 400 13.94 -11.84 -31.85
CA PHE A 400 13.45 -10.48 -31.82
C PHE A 400 13.72 -9.84 -30.47
N ARG A 401 14.18 -8.60 -30.49
CA ARG A 401 14.53 -7.82 -29.30
C ARG A 401 13.37 -6.97 -28.84
N ILE A 402 12.87 -7.25 -27.64
CA ILE A 402 11.89 -6.36 -26.97
C ILE A 402 12.69 -5.36 -26.14
N SER A 403 12.66 -4.08 -26.53
CA SER A 403 13.44 -3.02 -25.89
C SER A 403 12.61 -1.78 -25.57
N PRO A 404 13.04 -0.95 -24.59
CA PRO A 404 12.42 0.35 -24.30
C PRO A 404 12.51 1.34 -25.47
N GLU A 405 13.43 1.17 -26.40
CA GLU A 405 13.65 2.03 -27.56
C GLU A 405 12.47 1.98 -28.55
N ALA A 406 11.81 0.83 -28.66
CA ALA A 406 10.62 0.66 -29.50
C ALA A 406 9.34 1.15 -28.85
N GLY A 407 9.35 1.37 -27.54
CA GLY A 407 8.18 1.83 -26.75
C GLY A 407 8.25 1.39 -25.29
N ALA A 408 7.20 1.65 -24.53
CA ALA A 408 7.18 1.38 -23.08
C ALA A 408 7.22 -0.11 -22.76
N VAL A 409 8.31 -0.59 -22.17
CA VAL A 409 8.47 -1.94 -21.59
C VAL A 409 8.29 -1.85 -20.06
N LYS A 410 7.51 -2.75 -19.48
CA LYS A 410 7.17 -2.70 -18.04
C LYS A 410 8.37 -2.82 -17.10
N THR A 411 9.42 -3.53 -17.52
CA THR A 411 10.63 -3.81 -16.72
C THR A 411 11.80 -2.88 -17.03
N ASP A 412 11.69 -2.01 -18.05
CA ASP A 412 12.76 -1.15 -18.58
C ASP A 412 14.08 -1.89 -18.94
N LYS A 413 14.04 -3.22 -19.03
CA LYS A 413 15.18 -4.05 -19.45
C LYS A 413 14.89 -4.66 -20.81
N PRO A 414 15.83 -4.56 -21.77
CA PRO A 414 15.72 -5.26 -23.03
C PRO A 414 15.84 -6.77 -22.81
N ARG A 415 15.23 -7.56 -23.70
CA ARG A 415 15.40 -9.00 -23.77
C ARG A 415 15.31 -9.51 -25.20
N MET A 416 16.01 -10.58 -25.47
CA MET A 416 15.93 -11.31 -26.73
C MET A 416 15.00 -12.50 -26.58
N VAL A 417 14.15 -12.69 -27.57
CA VAL A 417 13.21 -13.82 -27.63
C VAL A 417 13.46 -14.56 -28.92
N PRO A 418 13.79 -15.86 -28.89
CA PRO A 418 13.97 -16.65 -30.11
C PRO A 418 12.68 -16.70 -30.94
N VAL A 419 12.83 -16.68 -32.25
CA VAL A 419 11.72 -16.92 -33.18
C VAL A 419 11.47 -18.43 -33.25
N HIS A 420 10.25 -18.86 -32.93
CA HIS A 420 9.88 -20.26 -33.00
C HIS A 420 9.96 -20.77 -34.46
N PRO A 421 10.47 -22.01 -34.72
CA PRO A 421 10.62 -22.55 -36.09
C PRO A 421 9.32 -22.49 -36.91
N ASP A 422 8.17 -22.66 -36.27
CA ASP A 422 6.90 -22.60 -36.95
C ASP A 422 6.59 -21.20 -37.52
N LEU A 423 6.97 -20.12 -36.84
CA LEU A 423 6.82 -18.76 -37.36
C LEU A 423 7.71 -18.52 -38.59
N ILE A 424 8.89 -19.13 -38.62
CA ILE A 424 9.79 -19.05 -39.77
C ILE A 424 9.14 -19.77 -40.94
N ARG A 425 8.63 -20.98 -40.74
CA ARG A 425 7.90 -21.72 -41.79
C ARG A 425 6.69 -20.99 -42.34
N GLN A 426 6.02 -20.20 -41.50
CA GLN A 426 4.86 -19.40 -41.89
C GLN A 426 5.21 -18.12 -42.67
N GLY A 427 6.53 -17.84 -42.92
CA GLY A 427 6.98 -16.68 -43.68
C GLY A 427 7.12 -15.39 -42.86
N LEU A 428 7.30 -15.46 -41.52
CA LEU A 428 7.48 -14.28 -40.68
C LEU A 428 8.69 -13.44 -41.08
N LEU A 429 9.81 -14.09 -41.42
CA LEU A 429 11.07 -13.38 -41.76
C LEU A 429 10.98 -12.66 -43.09
N GLU A 430 10.28 -13.23 -44.05
CA GLU A 430 9.95 -12.61 -45.34
C GLU A 430 9.10 -11.36 -45.13
N PHE A 431 8.07 -11.47 -44.34
CA PHE A 431 7.21 -10.34 -43.95
C PHE A 431 8.03 -9.21 -43.29
N VAL A 432 8.92 -9.54 -42.33
CA VAL A 432 9.78 -8.55 -41.66
C VAL A 432 10.70 -7.86 -42.65
N LYS A 433 11.33 -8.64 -43.57
CA LYS A 433 12.20 -8.11 -44.62
C LYS A 433 11.48 -7.16 -45.58
N GLU A 434 10.26 -7.51 -45.98
CA GLU A 434 9.42 -6.66 -46.86
C GLU A 434 9.01 -5.34 -46.17
N ARG A 435 8.82 -5.34 -44.84
CA ARG A 435 8.47 -4.13 -44.07
C ARG A 435 9.66 -3.20 -43.84
N GLY A 436 10.89 -3.68 -43.92
CA GLY A 436 12.11 -2.91 -43.64
C GLY A 436 12.23 -2.57 -42.14
N ASP A 437 13.10 -1.62 -41.81
CA ASP A 437 13.53 -1.31 -40.44
C ASP A 437 12.47 -0.67 -39.53
N GLY A 438 11.41 -0.10 -40.11
CA GLY A 438 10.38 0.64 -39.40
C GLY A 438 9.39 -0.24 -38.61
N PRO A 439 8.34 0.38 -38.04
CA PRO A 439 7.29 -0.33 -37.32
C PRO A 439 6.55 -1.35 -38.17
N LEU A 440 6.36 -2.55 -37.64
CA LEU A 440 5.70 -3.65 -38.38
C LEU A 440 4.16 -3.50 -38.41
N PHE A 441 3.57 -2.91 -37.38
CA PHE A 441 2.14 -3.01 -37.11
C PHE A 441 1.41 -1.67 -37.02
N TYR A 442 2.09 -0.55 -37.27
CA TYR A 442 1.50 0.78 -37.30
C TYR A 442 2.31 1.73 -38.21
N LYS A 443 1.70 2.84 -38.61
CA LYS A 443 2.41 3.91 -39.31
C LYS A 443 2.99 4.88 -38.29
N GLU A 444 4.23 5.32 -38.51
CA GLU A 444 4.80 6.42 -37.77
C GLU A 444 3.99 7.69 -37.98
N ALA A 445 3.71 8.40 -36.90
CA ALA A 445 3.07 9.70 -37.02
C ALA A 445 4.08 10.70 -37.59
N PRO A 446 3.65 11.58 -38.53
CA PRO A 446 4.52 12.66 -39.04
C PRO A 446 5.09 13.48 -37.87
N SER A 447 6.41 13.75 -37.89
CA SER A 447 7.16 14.43 -36.82
C SER A 447 6.68 15.88 -36.50
N HIS A 448 5.76 16.43 -37.27
CA HIS A 448 5.29 17.82 -37.15
C HIS A 448 3.97 18.02 -36.40
N GLN A 449 3.35 16.98 -35.81
CA GLN A 449 2.15 17.20 -35.00
C GLN A 449 2.52 17.79 -33.63
N LYS A 450 2.52 19.13 -33.53
CA LYS A 450 2.52 19.86 -32.25
C LYS A 450 1.16 19.64 -31.56
N GLY A 451 1.11 18.79 -30.57
CA GLY A 451 -0.07 18.55 -29.72
C GLY A 451 0.30 17.75 -28.48
N PRO A 452 -0.59 17.67 -27.46
CA PRO A 452 -0.31 16.86 -26.29
C PRO A 452 -0.02 15.42 -26.70
N ALA A 453 1.00 14.80 -26.09
CA ALA A 453 1.50 13.48 -26.43
C ALA A 453 0.36 12.44 -26.49
N LYS A 454 -0.06 12.10 -27.70
CA LYS A 454 -1.05 11.03 -27.92
C LYS A 454 -0.43 9.70 -27.49
N ALA A 455 -1.27 8.76 -27.02
CA ALA A 455 -0.81 7.42 -26.70
C ALA A 455 -0.08 6.80 -27.90
N HIS A 456 1.03 6.09 -27.64
CA HIS A 456 1.82 5.42 -28.68
C HIS A 456 0.92 4.59 -29.63
N PRO A 457 1.06 4.68 -30.96
CA PRO A 457 0.17 4.01 -31.91
C PRO A 457 0.02 2.51 -31.71
N ALA A 458 1.09 1.82 -31.32
CA ALA A 458 1.09 0.40 -30.98
C ALA A 458 0.01 0.02 -29.92
N LYS A 459 -0.28 0.94 -28.98
CA LYS A 459 -1.31 0.72 -27.97
C LYS A 459 -2.72 0.72 -28.56
N THR A 460 -2.96 1.53 -29.57
CA THR A 460 -4.23 1.55 -30.31
C THR A 460 -4.40 0.24 -31.06
N VAL A 461 -3.33 -0.26 -31.70
CA VAL A 461 -3.33 -1.57 -32.39
C VAL A 461 -3.67 -2.69 -31.38
N ALA A 462 -3.00 -2.73 -30.22
CA ALA A 462 -3.30 -3.71 -29.17
C ALA A 462 -4.77 -3.66 -28.70
N GLY A 463 -5.36 -2.47 -28.59
CA GLY A 463 -6.77 -2.30 -28.25
C GLY A 463 -7.72 -2.84 -29.34
N ARG A 464 -7.41 -2.55 -30.61
CA ARG A 464 -8.19 -3.05 -31.77
C ARG A 464 -8.09 -4.58 -31.92
N LEU A 465 -6.91 -5.16 -31.65
CA LEU A 465 -6.76 -6.63 -31.62
C LEU A 465 -7.64 -7.28 -30.55
N ALA A 466 -7.72 -6.68 -29.36
CA ALA A 466 -8.62 -7.20 -28.32
C ALA A 466 -10.09 -7.13 -28.70
N GLY A 467 -10.52 -6.10 -29.44
CA GLY A 467 -11.84 -6.02 -30.03
C GLY A 467 -12.06 -7.12 -31.06
N TRP A 468 -11.15 -7.23 -32.04
CA TRP A 468 -11.20 -8.25 -33.09
C TRP A 468 -11.29 -9.69 -32.53
N VAL A 469 -10.54 -10.02 -31.48
CA VAL A 469 -10.64 -11.34 -30.83
C VAL A 469 -12.05 -11.62 -30.30
N ARG A 470 -12.71 -10.59 -29.76
CA ARG A 470 -14.11 -10.71 -29.32
C ARG A 470 -15.09 -10.84 -30.50
N ASP A 471 -14.84 -10.08 -31.56
CA ASP A 471 -15.67 -10.08 -32.77
C ASP A 471 -15.68 -11.45 -33.47
N ILE A 472 -14.61 -12.24 -33.33
CA ILE A 472 -14.55 -13.62 -33.85
C ILE A 472 -15.07 -14.67 -32.89
N GLY A 473 -15.75 -14.27 -31.80
CA GLY A 473 -16.45 -15.19 -30.89
C GLY A 473 -15.65 -15.64 -29.67
N VAL A 474 -14.43 -15.09 -29.42
CA VAL A 474 -13.66 -15.37 -28.19
C VAL A 474 -13.85 -14.20 -27.23
N ASP A 475 -15.01 -14.18 -26.57
CA ASP A 475 -15.52 -13.03 -25.82
C ASP A 475 -15.71 -13.26 -24.31
N ASP A 476 -15.26 -14.41 -23.78
CA ASP A 476 -15.41 -14.74 -22.36
C ASP A 476 -14.91 -13.58 -21.46
N PRO A 477 -15.73 -13.06 -20.54
CA PRO A 477 -15.41 -11.91 -19.70
C PRO A 477 -14.27 -12.16 -18.70
N TYR A 478 -13.97 -13.42 -18.37
CA TYR A 478 -12.88 -13.79 -17.46
C TYR A 478 -11.51 -13.84 -18.15
N VAL A 479 -11.48 -13.89 -19.50
CA VAL A 479 -10.25 -13.88 -20.30
C VAL A 479 -10.03 -12.51 -20.91
N GLN A 480 -8.89 -11.91 -20.63
CA GLN A 480 -8.48 -10.68 -21.31
C GLN A 480 -7.67 -11.05 -22.56
N PRO A 481 -8.15 -10.75 -23.79
CA PRO A 481 -7.50 -11.18 -25.03
C PRO A 481 -6.00 -10.83 -25.09
N ASN A 482 -5.63 -9.67 -24.59
CA ASN A 482 -4.24 -9.21 -24.57
C ASN A 482 -3.36 -9.88 -23.49
N HIS A 483 -3.92 -10.73 -22.63
CA HIS A 483 -3.19 -11.47 -21.59
C HIS A 483 -3.41 -12.97 -21.63
N GLY A 484 -4.44 -13.45 -22.32
CA GLY A 484 -4.76 -14.87 -22.47
C GLY A 484 -3.57 -15.66 -23.00
N TRP A 485 -2.89 -15.15 -24.04
CA TRP A 485 -1.70 -15.75 -24.64
C TRP A 485 -0.58 -16.00 -23.65
N ARG A 486 -0.32 -15.01 -22.79
CA ARG A 486 0.76 -15.14 -21.79
C ARG A 486 0.47 -16.23 -20.76
N HIS A 487 -0.79 -16.40 -20.39
CA HIS A 487 -1.21 -17.48 -19.49
C HIS A 487 -1.10 -18.83 -20.21
N LEU A 488 -1.57 -18.92 -21.45
CA LEU A 488 -1.48 -20.14 -22.26
C LEU A 488 -0.03 -20.55 -22.49
N PHE A 489 0.84 -19.63 -22.92
CA PHE A 489 2.27 -19.90 -23.10
C PHE A 489 2.91 -20.50 -21.84
N MET A 490 2.62 -19.92 -20.67
CA MET A 490 3.17 -20.43 -19.40
C MET A 490 2.63 -21.81 -19.04
N THR A 491 1.40 -22.15 -19.45
CA THR A 491 0.79 -23.47 -19.28
C THR A 491 1.46 -24.48 -20.22
N LEU A 492 1.52 -24.18 -21.51
CA LEU A 492 2.18 -25.02 -22.51
C LEU A 492 3.65 -25.28 -22.18
N CYS A 493 4.39 -24.25 -21.75
CA CYS A 493 5.78 -24.42 -21.30
C CYS A 493 5.93 -25.39 -20.12
N ARG A 494 4.92 -25.51 -19.24
CA ARG A 494 4.95 -26.52 -18.15
C ARG A 494 4.63 -27.91 -18.68
N GLU A 495 3.65 -28.03 -19.53
CA GLU A 495 3.25 -29.28 -20.15
C GLU A 495 4.38 -29.90 -20.98
N HIS A 496 5.11 -29.07 -21.72
CA HIS A 496 6.23 -29.50 -22.56
C HIS A 496 7.60 -29.37 -21.86
N GLN A 497 7.61 -29.26 -20.53
CA GLN A 497 8.83 -29.30 -19.71
C GLN A 497 9.92 -28.29 -20.15
N VAL A 498 9.52 -27.13 -20.64
CA VAL A 498 10.42 -26.00 -20.88
C VAL A 498 11.02 -25.55 -19.55
N ALA A 499 12.33 -25.37 -19.46
CA ALA A 499 13.01 -24.99 -18.23
C ALA A 499 12.43 -23.69 -17.62
N GLU A 500 12.25 -23.66 -16.29
CA GLU A 500 11.62 -22.52 -15.62
C GLU A 500 12.35 -21.20 -15.86
N GLU A 501 13.67 -21.26 -15.87
CA GLU A 501 14.51 -20.10 -16.13
C GLU A 501 14.31 -19.56 -17.55
N ALA A 502 14.29 -20.43 -18.56
CA ALA A 502 14.04 -20.05 -19.94
C ALA A 502 12.66 -19.39 -20.11
N ARG A 503 11.61 -19.96 -19.48
CA ARG A 503 10.27 -19.35 -19.46
C ARG A 503 10.29 -17.93 -18.93
N TYR A 504 11.02 -17.68 -17.83
CA TYR A 504 11.11 -16.36 -17.23
C TYR A 504 11.88 -15.37 -18.08
N PHE A 505 12.98 -15.79 -18.72
CA PHE A 505 13.72 -14.95 -19.67
C PHE A 505 12.86 -14.57 -20.88
N ILE A 506 12.21 -15.55 -21.52
CA ILE A 506 11.38 -15.34 -22.70
C ILE A 506 10.22 -14.37 -22.38
N VAL A 507 9.45 -14.61 -21.32
CA VAL A 507 8.30 -13.75 -20.97
C VAL A 507 8.71 -12.44 -20.29
N GLY A 508 9.95 -12.28 -19.85
CA GLY A 508 10.43 -11.10 -19.11
C GLY A 508 9.82 -10.99 -17.71
N HIS A 509 9.78 -12.09 -16.95
CA HIS A 509 9.49 -12.06 -15.53
C HIS A 509 10.76 -11.74 -14.73
N THR A 510 10.60 -11.03 -13.63
CA THR A 510 11.70 -10.84 -12.68
C THR A 510 11.89 -12.14 -11.90
N LEU A 511 13.08 -12.72 -11.97
CA LEU A 511 13.44 -13.89 -11.19
C LEU A 511 13.36 -13.57 -9.68
N ARG A 512 12.82 -14.49 -8.90
CA ARG A 512 12.56 -14.29 -7.47
C ARG A 512 13.80 -14.39 -6.61
N ASP A 513 14.78 -15.19 -7.04
CA ASP A 513 16.01 -15.46 -6.31
C ASP A 513 17.17 -14.59 -6.81
N THR A 514 17.99 -14.13 -5.87
CA THR A 514 19.19 -13.33 -6.17
C THR A 514 20.23 -14.14 -6.94
N GLY A 515 20.34 -15.44 -6.67
CA GLY A 515 21.26 -16.35 -7.37
C GLY A 515 20.93 -16.54 -8.86
N GLN A 516 19.64 -16.55 -9.20
CA GLN A 516 19.15 -16.67 -10.59
C GLN A 516 19.31 -15.38 -11.42
N ARG A 517 19.77 -14.27 -10.81
CA ARG A 517 20.00 -12.99 -11.50
C ARG A 517 21.37 -12.87 -12.15
N TYR A 518 22.26 -13.83 -11.89
CA TYR A 518 23.61 -13.88 -12.46
C TYR A 518 23.60 -14.72 -13.74
N GLY A 519 23.97 -14.09 -14.84
CA GLY A 519 24.10 -14.72 -16.16
C GLY A 519 23.02 -14.27 -17.15
N GLU A 520 23.37 -14.25 -18.43
CA GLU A 520 22.47 -14.05 -19.56
C GLU A 520 22.26 -15.41 -20.24
N ALA A 521 21.00 -15.78 -20.47
CA ALA A 521 20.71 -16.98 -21.24
C ALA A 521 21.06 -16.73 -22.72
N SER A 522 21.87 -17.59 -23.31
CA SER A 522 22.24 -17.49 -24.74
C SER A 522 21.00 -17.70 -25.64
N ALA A 523 21.01 -17.04 -26.81
CA ALA A 523 19.93 -17.21 -27.79
C ALA A 523 19.73 -18.69 -28.17
N ALA A 524 20.84 -19.45 -28.33
CA ALA A 524 20.78 -20.87 -28.66
C ALA A 524 20.13 -21.72 -27.55
N ALA A 525 20.45 -21.48 -26.27
CA ALA A 525 19.84 -22.18 -25.15
C ALA A 525 18.33 -21.89 -25.07
N LEU A 526 17.95 -20.62 -25.21
CA LEU A 526 16.54 -20.23 -25.22
C LEU A 526 15.78 -20.83 -26.42
N ALA A 527 16.38 -20.88 -27.60
CA ALA A 527 15.80 -21.49 -28.80
C ALA A 527 15.62 -23.01 -28.63
N GLY A 528 16.62 -23.71 -28.06
CA GLY A 528 16.48 -25.12 -27.72
C GLY A 528 15.34 -25.42 -26.76
N GLU A 529 15.16 -24.57 -25.75
CA GLU A 529 14.03 -24.69 -24.82
C GLU A 529 12.69 -24.36 -25.49
N LEU A 530 12.63 -23.32 -26.33
CA LEU A 530 11.42 -22.91 -27.01
C LEU A 530 10.96 -23.94 -28.05
N SER A 531 11.86 -24.63 -28.70
CA SER A 531 11.55 -25.68 -29.70
C SER A 531 10.90 -26.93 -29.12
N LYS A 532 10.84 -27.08 -27.79
CA LYS A 532 10.03 -28.11 -27.10
C LYS A 532 8.53 -27.88 -27.26
N LEU A 533 8.12 -26.65 -27.54
CA LEU A 533 6.72 -26.36 -27.83
C LEU A 533 6.37 -26.89 -29.23
N PRO A 534 5.29 -27.65 -29.37
CA PRO A 534 4.84 -28.12 -30.68
C PRO A 534 4.29 -26.95 -31.52
N ALA A 535 4.19 -27.16 -32.81
CA ALA A 535 3.40 -26.30 -33.67
C ALA A 535 1.92 -26.36 -33.26
N PHE A 536 1.25 -25.22 -33.31
CA PHE A 536 -0.20 -25.22 -33.11
C PHE A 536 -0.88 -25.90 -34.29
N GLU A 537 -1.67 -26.95 -34.01
CA GLU A 537 -2.53 -27.59 -35.00
C GLU A 537 -3.70 -26.65 -35.27
N VAL A 538 -3.70 -26.04 -36.43
CA VAL A 538 -4.78 -25.18 -36.92
C VAL A 538 -5.19 -25.78 -38.24
N GLU A 539 -6.36 -26.47 -38.27
CA GLU A 539 -6.94 -26.99 -39.51
C GLU A 539 -7.16 -25.85 -40.49
N GLU A 540 -6.72 -26.01 -41.74
CA GLU A 540 -6.87 -25.03 -42.81
C GLU A 540 -8.35 -24.72 -43.13
#